data_3ccfa741c135959e092768b1c989c2f2
#
_entry.id   3ccfa741c135959e092768b1c989c2f2
#
_cell.length_a   1.000
_cell.length_b   1.000
_cell.length_c   1.000
_cell.angle_alpha   90.00
_cell.angle_beta   90.00
_cell.angle_gamma   90.00
#
_symmetry.space_group_name_H-M   'P 1'
#
loop_
_entity.id
_entity.type
_entity.pdbx_description
1 polymer ?
#
loop_
_entity_poly.entity_id
_entity_poly.type
_entity_poly.pdbx_seq_one_letter_code
_entity_poly.pdbx_strand_id
1 'polypeptide(L)'
;VVTKKGKDPEVVVPGLYAVGEAACVSVHGANRLGSNSLIDLVVFGRATGLHLKETLKPNAAQKALPKDSADLALTRVDHYRNAKGGSPTAAVRLEMQQTMQKHAAVFRDSALLAEGCELMQKVNQRMQDISVNDRSMIWNTDLIETLELDNLMSQAICTIEGSNARKESRGAHAHEDFPDRDDKNWMKHTVSWFEGWGGKGGKVTLDYRPVHDYTLTDEVEYIKPKARVY
;
A
#
# COMPACT_ATOMS: atom_id res chain seq x y z
N VAL A 1 6.25 -12.69 -0.36
CA VAL A 1 6.13 -11.36 0.28
C VAL A 1 7.06 -11.32 1.48
N VAL A 2 7.78 -10.20 1.62
CA VAL A 2 8.68 -9.94 2.73
C VAL A 2 8.07 -8.86 3.62
N THR A 3 8.16 -9.04 4.92
CA THR A 3 7.74 -8.05 5.92
C THR A 3 8.85 -7.86 6.96
N LYS A 4 8.69 -6.84 7.80
CA LYS A 4 9.57 -6.60 8.95
C LYS A 4 8.90 -7.10 10.24
N LYS A 5 9.65 -7.80 11.09
CA LYS A 5 9.19 -8.23 12.40
C LYS A 5 10.24 -7.94 13.47
N GLY A 6 9.97 -6.97 14.31
CA GLY A 6 10.92 -6.51 15.30
C GLY A 6 12.21 -5.97 14.64
N LYS A 7 13.37 -6.56 14.94
CA LYS A 7 14.65 -6.17 14.34
C LYS A 7 14.95 -6.85 13.00
N ASP A 8 14.22 -7.90 12.63
CA ASP A 8 14.42 -8.61 11.37
C ASP A 8 13.67 -7.88 10.23
N PRO A 9 14.39 -7.27 9.28
CA PRO A 9 13.78 -6.50 8.19
C PRO A 9 13.25 -7.36 7.04
N GLU A 10 13.46 -8.69 7.05
CA GLU A 10 13.26 -9.55 5.89
C GLU A 10 12.54 -10.86 6.20
N VAL A 11 11.56 -10.80 7.07
CA VAL A 11 10.74 -11.98 7.39
C VAL A 11 9.87 -12.34 6.19
N VAL A 12 10.06 -13.54 5.65
CA VAL A 12 9.22 -14.08 4.58
C VAL A 12 7.87 -14.53 5.13
N VAL A 13 6.78 -14.07 4.51
CA VAL A 13 5.42 -14.55 4.79
C VAL A 13 5.19 -15.84 4.01
N PRO A 14 5.14 -17.01 4.66
CA PRO A 14 5.02 -18.28 3.95
C PRO A 14 3.74 -18.37 3.13
N GLY A 15 3.87 -18.82 1.88
CA GLY A 15 2.72 -19.03 0.99
C GLY A 15 2.11 -17.78 0.37
N LEU A 16 2.59 -16.57 0.70
CA LEU A 16 2.11 -15.32 0.13
C LEU A 16 3.11 -14.78 -0.90
N TYR A 17 2.66 -14.64 -2.15
CA TYR A 17 3.45 -14.12 -3.25
C TYR A 17 2.80 -12.86 -3.81
N ALA A 18 3.61 -11.94 -4.35
CA ALA A 18 3.14 -10.76 -5.06
C ALA A 18 4.05 -10.53 -6.28
N VAL A 19 3.44 -10.23 -7.42
CA VAL A 19 4.13 -9.98 -8.70
C VAL A 19 3.43 -8.84 -9.43
N GLY A 20 4.18 -8.08 -10.20
CA GLY A 20 3.66 -6.97 -10.99
C GLY A 20 3.23 -5.78 -10.15
N GLU A 21 2.17 -5.08 -10.53
CA GLU A 21 1.75 -3.84 -9.88
C GLU A 21 1.37 -4.01 -8.40
N ALA A 22 0.99 -5.22 -7.97
CA ALA A 22 0.73 -5.53 -6.57
C ALA A 22 2.01 -5.71 -5.74
N ALA A 23 3.19 -5.77 -6.38
CA ALA A 23 4.47 -6.02 -5.74
C ALA A 23 5.34 -4.77 -5.66
N CYS A 24 6.21 -4.73 -4.66
CA CYS A 24 7.36 -3.83 -4.61
C CYS A 24 8.64 -4.67 -4.66
N VAL A 25 9.17 -4.88 -5.86
CA VAL A 25 10.38 -5.71 -6.09
C VAL A 25 11.69 -4.93 -5.91
N SER A 26 11.61 -3.63 -5.62
CA SER A 26 12.75 -2.72 -5.36
C SER A 26 13.71 -2.51 -6.54
N VAL A 27 13.31 -2.85 -7.77
CA VAL A 27 14.17 -2.70 -8.96
C VAL A 27 13.91 -1.40 -9.74
N HIS A 28 12.85 -0.67 -9.40
CA HIS A 28 12.46 0.56 -10.11
C HIS A 28 12.96 1.85 -9.45
N GLY A 29 13.65 1.75 -8.32
CA GLY A 29 13.93 2.91 -7.49
C GLY A 29 12.65 3.53 -6.91
N ALA A 30 12.63 4.84 -6.70
CA ALA A 30 11.47 5.54 -6.13
C ALA A 30 10.44 5.98 -7.19
N ASN A 31 10.72 5.77 -8.47
CA ASN A 31 9.81 6.07 -9.57
C ASN A 31 10.11 5.19 -10.77
N ARG A 32 9.12 4.40 -11.18
CA ARG A 32 9.22 3.51 -12.34
C ARG A 32 9.37 4.30 -13.63
N LEU A 33 10.33 3.92 -14.46
CA LEU A 33 10.45 4.44 -15.84
C LEU A 33 9.36 3.85 -16.73
N GLY A 34 8.99 4.58 -17.78
CA GLY A 34 8.02 4.13 -18.76
C GLY A 34 8.38 2.76 -19.34
N SER A 35 7.39 1.91 -19.58
CA SER A 35 7.48 0.53 -20.11
C SER A 35 8.14 -0.51 -19.18
N ASN A 36 8.90 -0.13 -18.17
CA ASN A 36 9.58 -1.08 -17.28
C ASN A 36 8.62 -1.97 -16.47
N SER A 37 7.36 -1.56 -16.29
CA SER A 37 6.33 -2.41 -15.72
C SER A 37 6.12 -3.70 -16.47
N LEU A 38 6.09 -3.64 -17.80
CA LEU A 38 5.85 -4.82 -18.65
C LEU A 38 6.99 -5.84 -18.52
N ILE A 39 8.23 -5.36 -18.42
CA ILE A 39 9.40 -6.22 -18.19
C ILE A 39 9.33 -6.87 -16.81
N ASP A 40 9.00 -6.09 -15.79
CA ASP A 40 8.81 -6.57 -14.42
C ASP A 40 7.77 -7.70 -14.36
N LEU A 41 6.58 -7.48 -14.94
CA LEU A 41 5.50 -8.47 -14.98
C LEU A 41 5.97 -9.80 -15.57
N VAL A 42 6.69 -9.76 -16.71
CA VAL A 42 7.17 -10.96 -17.41
C VAL A 42 8.29 -11.66 -16.63
N VAL A 43 9.30 -10.90 -16.19
CA VAL A 43 10.48 -11.48 -15.53
C VAL A 43 10.12 -12.09 -14.17
N PHE A 44 9.47 -11.33 -13.32
CA PHE A 44 9.15 -11.81 -11.96
C PHE A 44 7.95 -12.75 -11.95
N GLY A 45 7.01 -12.62 -12.89
CA GLY A 45 5.96 -13.62 -13.10
C GLY A 45 6.52 -14.98 -13.48
N ARG A 46 7.47 -15.00 -14.44
CA ARG A 46 8.17 -16.22 -14.82
C ARG A 46 9.00 -16.80 -13.67
N ALA A 47 9.76 -15.97 -12.96
CA ALA A 47 10.58 -16.40 -11.83
C ALA A 47 9.71 -17.03 -10.72
N THR A 48 8.59 -16.40 -10.38
CA THR A 48 7.62 -16.94 -9.41
C THR A 48 7.03 -18.27 -9.87
N GLY A 49 6.64 -18.37 -11.15
CA GLY A 49 6.12 -19.62 -11.72
C GLY A 49 7.13 -20.77 -11.67
N LEU A 50 8.41 -20.51 -11.97
CA LEU A 50 9.47 -21.51 -11.85
C LEU A 50 9.70 -21.93 -10.40
N HIS A 51 9.76 -20.98 -9.47
CA HIS A 51 9.90 -21.26 -8.05
C HIS A 51 8.73 -22.11 -7.52
N LEU A 52 7.49 -21.78 -7.88
CA LEU A 52 6.33 -22.57 -7.51
C LEU A 52 6.37 -24.00 -8.07
N LYS A 53 6.82 -24.16 -9.33
CA LYS A 53 7.01 -25.48 -9.95
C LYS A 53 8.01 -26.34 -9.18
N GLU A 54 9.06 -25.75 -8.62
CA GLU A 54 10.09 -26.46 -7.85
C GLU A 54 9.64 -26.78 -6.42
N THR A 55 8.88 -25.90 -5.81
CA THR A 55 8.54 -25.97 -4.39
C THR A 55 7.21 -26.65 -4.09
N LEU A 56 6.22 -26.51 -4.98
CA LEU A 56 4.93 -27.14 -4.80
C LEU A 56 4.95 -28.62 -5.22
N LYS A 57 4.33 -29.45 -4.37
CA LYS A 57 4.14 -30.89 -4.66
C LYS A 57 2.68 -31.13 -5.01
N PRO A 58 2.37 -31.75 -6.16
CA PRO A 58 1.01 -32.16 -6.48
C PRO A 58 0.41 -33.00 -5.35
N ASN A 59 -0.84 -32.77 -5.03
CA ASN A 59 -1.59 -33.48 -3.99
C ASN A 59 -0.98 -33.38 -2.56
N ALA A 60 -0.10 -32.40 -2.31
CA ALA A 60 0.36 -32.15 -0.95
C ALA A 60 -0.83 -31.78 -0.04
N ALA A 61 -0.86 -32.36 1.16
CA ALA A 61 -1.90 -32.04 2.14
C ALA A 61 -1.86 -30.54 2.49
N GLN A 62 -2.99 -29.88 2.40
CA GLN A 62 -3.14 -28.48 2.83
C GLN A 62 -3.21 -28.43 4.36
N LYS A 63 -2.63 -27.38 4.94
CA LYS A 63 -2.82 -27.11 6.37
C LYS A 63 -4.29 -26.83 6.65
N ALA A 64 -4.80 -27.40 7.75
CA ALA A 64 -6.14 -27.07 8.20
C ALA A 64 -6.24 -25.56 8.48
N LEU A 65 -7.29 -24.94 7.97
CA LEU A 65 -7.59 -23.55 8.29
C LEU A 65 -8.09 -23.43 9.73
N PRO A 66 -7.72 -22.36 10.46
CA PRO A 66 -8.39 -22.03 11.71
C PRO A 66 -9.91 -21.94 11.52
N LYS A 67 -10.68 -22.31 12.54
CA LYS A 67 -12.16 -22.33 12.43
C LYS A 67 -12.76 -20.96 12.15
N ASP A 68 -12.08 -19.89 12.58
CA ASP A 68 -12.46 -18.48 12.48
C ASP A 68 -11.85 -17.76 11.27
N SER A 69 -11.24 -18.50 10.34
CA SER A 69 -10.48 -17.91 9.22
C SER A 69 -11.29 -16.95 8.32
N ALA A 70 -12.61 -17.13 8.25
CA ALA A 70 -13.49 -16.29 7.44
C ALA A 70 -14.21 -15.20 8.26
N ASP A 71 -14.16 -15.23 9.58
CA ASP A 71 -15.03 -14.43 10.44
C ASP A 71 -14.84 -12.92 10.23
N LEU A 72 -13.60 -12.47 10.10
CA LEU A 72 -13.33 -11.05 9.83
C LEU A 72 -13.91 -10.62 8.48
N ALA A 73 -13.74 -11.40 7.43
CA ALA A 73 -14.24 -11.07 6.09
C ALA A 73 -15.76 -11.04 6.07
N LEU A 74 -16.40 -12.04 6.68
CA LEU A 74 -17.86 -12.12 6.79
C LEU A 74 -18.42 -10.96 7.62
N THR A 75 -17.78 -10.62 8.73
CA THR A 75 -18.16 -9.48 9.58
C THR A 75 -18.08 -8.17 8.82
N ARG A 76 -17.02 -7.94 8.01
CA ARG A 76 -16.89 -6.73 7.19
C ARG A 76 -17.98 -6.64 6.12
N VAL A 77 -18.23 -7.72 5.38
CA VAL A 77 -19.29 -7.76 4.36
C VAL A 77 -20.65 -7.48 4.98
N ASP A 78 -20.97 -8.16 6.09
CA ASP A 78 -22.25 -8.01 6.77
C ASP A 78 -22.44 -6.61 7.35
N HIS A 79 -21.39 -6.04 7.94
CA HIS A 79 -21.37 -4.67 8.44
C HIS A 79 -21.78 -3.66 7.36
N TYR A 80 -21.11 -3.68 6.20
CA TYR A 80 -21.41 -2.73 5.13
C TYR A 80 -22.74 -3.02 4.45
N ARG A 81 -23.07 -4.28 4.18
CA ARG A 81 -24.36 -4.66 3.61
C ARG A 81 -25.55 -4.15 4.43
N ASN A 82 -25.40 -4.06 5.74
CA ASN A 82 -26.44 -3.60 6.65
C ASN A 82 -26.27 -2.13 7.10
N ALA A 83 -25.30 -1.41 6.55
CA ALA A 83 -25.03 -0.03 6.91
C ALA A 83 -26.20 0.89 6.60
N LYS A 84 -26.59 1.73 7.56
CA LYS A 84 -27.77 2.61 7.49
C LYS A 84 -27.43 4.05 7.89
N GLY A 85 -26.18 4.45 7.68
CA GLY A 85 -25.74 5.80 8.01
C GLY A 85 -26.28 6.87 7.07
N GLY A 86 -25.85 8.10 7.26
CA GLY A 86 -26.22 9.26 6.44
C GLY A 86 -25.24 9.58 5.33
N SER A 87 -24.09 8.91 5.26
CA SER A 87 -22.99 9.24 4.32
C SER A 87 -22.98 8.26 3.12
N PRO A 88 -23.35 8.70 1.90
CA PRO A 88 -23.22 7.87 0.71
C PRO A 88 -21.74 7.52 0.41
N THR A 89 -21.46 6.30 -0.02
CA THR A 89 -20.13 5.82 -0.40
C THR A 89 -19.41 6.77 -1.36
N ALA A 90 -20.10 7.22 -2.41
CA ALA A 90 -19.54 8.14 -3.41
C ALA A 90 -19.08 9.48 -2.81
N ALA A 91 -19.81 10.01 -1.83
CA ALA A 91 -19.45 11.28 -1.18
C ALA A 91 -18.18 11.14 -0.34
N VAL A 92 -18.06 10.07 0.45
CA VAL A 92 -16.87 9.80 1.26
C VAL A 92 -15.66 9.49 0.37
N ARG A 93 -15.86 8.75 -0.73
CA ARG A 93 -14.81 8.49 -1.73
C ARG A 93 -14.30 9.79 -2.36
N LEU A 94 -15.20 10.67 -2.77
CA LEU A 94 -14.82 11.95 -3.37
C LEU A 94 -14.03 12.82 -2.39
N GLU A 95 -14.43 12.86 -1.14
CA GLU A 95 -13.72 13.62 -0.10
C GLU A 95 -12.31 13.07 0.15
N MET A 96 -12.15 11.74 0.20
CA MET A 96 -10.85 11.07 0.26
C MET A 96 -9.96 11.47 -0.93
N GLN A 97 -10.50 11.40 -2.16
CA GLN A 97 -9.77 11.74 -3.37
C GLN A 97 -9.35 13.21 -3.40
N GLN A 98 -10.25 14.13 -3.03
CA GLN A 98 -9.96 15.57 -2.96
C GLN A 98 -8.91 15.88 -1.89
N THR A 99 -8.97 15.23 -0.73
CA THR A 99 -7.97 15.39 0.33
C THR A 99 -6.61 14.91 -0.15
N MET A 100 -6.51 13.74 -0.77
CA MET A 100 -5.25 13.24 -1.33
C MET A 100 -4.73 14.13 -2.45
N GLN A 101 -5.59 14.58 -3.36
CA GLN A 101 -5.20 15.43 -4.48
C GLN A 101 -4.68 16.79 -4.02
N LYS A 102 -5.25 17.36 -2.97
CA LYS A 102 -4.80 18.66 -2.43
C LYS A 102 -3.53 18.54 -1.59
N HIS A 103 -3.43 17.54 -0.72
CA HIS A 103 -2.42 17.49 0.34
C HIS A 103 -1.26 16.53 0.07
N ALA A 104 -1.41 15.56 -0.84
CA ALA A 104 -0.38 14.60 -1.17
C ALA A 104 -0.18 14.45 -2.70
N ALA A 105 -0.42 15.51 -3.45
CA ALA A 105 -0.24 15.56 -4.91
C ALA A 105 1.26 15.55 -5.31
N VAL A 106 1.57 16.17 -6.44
CA VAL A 106 2.93 16.17 -7.01
C VAL A 106 3.90 16.98 -6.15
N PHE A 107 3.52 18.21 -5.79
CA PHE A 107 4.33 19.09 -4.94
C PHE A 107 3.79 19.06 -3.52
N ARG A 108 4.67 18.88 -2.57
CA ARG A 108 4.34 18.63 -1.17
C ARG A 108 5.17 19.52 -0.26
N ASP A 109 4.58 20.01 0.79
CA ASP A 109 5.27 20.68 1.88
C ASP A 109 4.83 20.10 3.23
N SER A 110 5.55 20.43 4.28
CA SER A 110 5.30 19.88 5.62
C SER A 110 3.94 20.30 6.18
N ALA A 111 3.49 21.52 5.89
CA ALA A 111 2.21 22.03 6.40
C ALA A 111 1.02 21.35 5.72
N LEU A 112 1.06 21.27 4.37
CA LEU A 112 0.02 20.57 3.59
C LEU A 112 -0.08 19.08 3.96
N LEU A 113 1.06 18.40 4.09
CA LEU A 113 1.05 16.98 4.46
C LEU A 113 0.50 16.76 5.88
N ALA A 114 0.86 17.61 6.85
CA ALA A 114 0.34 17.51 8.21
C ALA A 114 -1.17 17.76 8.27
N GLU A 115 -1.66 18.83 7.61
CA GLU A 115 -3.10 19.11 7.47
C GLU A 115 -3.83 17.93 6.80
N GLY A 116 -3.22 17.39 5.74
CA GLY A 116 -3.78 16.25 5.01
C GLY A 116 -3.90 14.98 5.87
N CYS A 117 -2.93 14.68 6.74
CA CYS A 117 -3.01 13.57 7.69
C CYS A 117 -4.22 13.74 8.62
N GLU A 118 -4.42 14.94 9.18
CA GLU A 118 -5.56 15.21 10.06
C GLU A 118 -6.90 15.11 9.34
N LEU A 119 -6.99 15.67 8.13
CA LEU A 119 -8.21 15.61 7.32
C LEU A 119 -8.53 14.17 6.90
N MET A 120 -7.53 13.39 6.52
CA MET A 120 -7.73 12.00 6.12
C MET A 120 -8.25 11.15 7.29
N GLN A 121 -7.83 11.42 8.51
CA GLN A 121 -8.42 10.77 9.70
C GLN A 121 -9.90 11.13 9.90
N LYS A 122 -10.28 12.39 9.63
CA LYS A 122 -11.70 12.82 9.69
C LYS A 122 -12.53 12.13 8.61
N VAL A 123 -11.99 12.04 7.39
CA VAL A 123 -12.65 11.31 6.29
C VAL A 123 -12.81 9.83 6.63
N ASN A 124 -11.77 9.20 7.21
CA ASN A 124 -11.84 7.82 7.67
C ASN A 124 -12.98 7.60 8.68
N GLN A 125 -13.13 8.50 9.65
CA GLN A 125 -14.19 8.40 10.65
C GLN A 125 -15.60 8.41 10.03
N ARG A 126 -15.79 9.06 8.86
CA ARG A 126 -17.07 9.05 8.14
C ARG A 126 -17.47 7.67 7.64
N MET A 127 -16.53 6.74 7.51
CA MET A 127 -16.83 5.34 7.17
C MET A 127 -17.75 4.68 8.21
N GLN A 128 -17.79 5.19 9.46
CA GLN A 128 -18.70 4.68 10.49
C GLN A 128 -20.16 5.07 10.24
N ASP A 129 -20.39 6.13 9.46
CA ASP A 129 -21.72 6.64 9.09
C ASP A 129 -22.06 6.32 7.63
N ILE A 130 -21.43 5.32 7.02
CA ILE A 130 -21.68 4.94 5.63
C ILE A 130 -23.11 4.40 5.45
N SER A 131 -23.68 4.66 4.28
CA SER A 131 -24.98 4.10 3.89
C SER A 131 -24.85 3.25 2.63
N VAL A 132 -25.42 2.05 2.67
CA VAL A 132 -25.55 1.14 1.52
C VAL A 132 -27.05 0.88 1.30
N ASN A 133 -27.55 1.20 0.13
CA ASN A 133 -28.98 1.11 -0.19
C ASN A 133 -29.35 -0.26 -0.78
N ASP A 134 -28.52 -0.79 -1.67
CA ASP A 134 -28.72 -2.14 -2.22
C ASP A 134 -28.16 -3.18 -1.24
N ARG A 135 -29.03 -4.08 -0.79
CA ARG A 135 -28.70 -5.17 0.13
C ARG A 135 -28.78 -6.55 -0.48
N SER A 136 -29.00 -6.60 -1.80
CA SER A 136 -28.99 -7.86 -2.54
C SER A 136 -27.57 -8.49 -2.52
N MET A 137 -27.51 -9.75 -2.94
CA MET A 137 -26.22 -10.47 -3.10
C MET A 137 -25.89 -10.71 -4.57
N ILE A 138 -26.66 -10.14 -5.49
CA ILE A 138 -26.51 -10.33 -6.93
C ILE A 138 -26.19 -9.00 -7.57
N TRP A 139 -25.01 -8.88 -8.19
CA TRP A 139 -24.55 -7.66 -8.87
C TRP A 139 -24.65 -6.37 -8.05
N ASN A 140 -24.40 -6.48 -6.74
CA ASN A 140 -24.50 -5.36 -5.80
C ASN A 140 -23.24 -4.49 -5.90
N THR A 141 -23.22 -3.55 -6.83
CA THR A 141 -22.13 -2.60 -7.01
C THR A 141 -22.02 -1.61 -5.85
N ASP A 142 -23.11 -1.25 -5.19
CA ASP A 142 -23.12 -0.36 -4.02
C ASP A 142 -22.30 -0.95 -2.86
N LEU A 143 -22.51 -2.23 -2.57
CA LEU A 143 -21.72 -2.95 -1.55
C LEU A 143 -20.24 -3.12 -1.96
N ILE A 144 -19.99 -3.49 -3.22
CA ILE A 144 -18.61 -3.66 -3.72
C ILE A 144 -17.83 -2.35 -3.66
N GLU A 145 -18.41 -1.25 -4.14
CA GLU A 145 -17.81 0.09 -4.08
C GLU A 145 -17.51 0.52 -2.65
N THR A 146 -18.34 0.13 -1.69
CA THR A 146 -18.13 0.44 -0.26
C THR A 146 -16.98 -0.38 0.33
N LEU A 147 -16.88 -1.68 0.00
CA LEU A 147 -15.78 -2.54 0.42
C LEU A 147 -14.45 -2.07 -0.20
N GLU A 148 -14.47 -1.63 -1.46
CA GLU A 148 -13.31 -1.04 -2.12
C GLU A 148 -12.90 0.28 -1.45
N LEU A 149 -13.85 1.13 -1.07
CA LEU A 149 -13.55 2.38 -0.38
C LEU A 149 -12.85 2.14 0.95
N ASP A 150 -13.25 1.12 1.73
CA ASP A 150 -12.56 0.74 2.97
C ASP A 150 -11.10 0.34 2.71
N ASN A 151 -10.85 -0.42 1.64
CA ASN A 151 -9.50 -0.77 1.24
C ASN A 151 -8.69 0.47 0.75
N LEU A 152 -9.30 1.33 -0.06
CA LEU A 152 -8.67 2.57 -0.54
C LEU A 152 -8.34 3.52 0.61
N MET A 153 -9.20 3.62 1.61
CA MET A 153 -9.00 4.48 2.78
C MET A 153 -7.74 4.10 3.54
N SER A 154 -7.54 2.81 3.79
CA SER A 154 -6.32 2.32 4.47
C SER A 154 -5.05 2.63 3.68
N GLN A 155 -5.09 2.47 2.34
CA GLN A 155 -3.96 2.82 1.46
C GLN A 155 -3.70 4.33 1.43
N ALA A 156 -4.75 5.15 1.37
CA ALA A 156 -4.63 6.61 1.38
C ALA A 156 -3.97 7.11 2.67
N ILE A 157 -4.42 6.60 3.82
CA ILE A 157 -3.85 6.97 5.13
C ILE A 157 -2.39 6.54 5.22
N CYS A 158 -2.03 5.30 4.87
CA CYS A 158 -0.64 4.85 4.83
C CYS A 158 0.23 5.71 3.92
N THR A 159 -0.30 6.10 2.75
CA THR A 159 0.42 6.90 1.77
C THR A 159 0.71 8.31 2.29
N ILE A 160 -0.28 8.99 2.85
CA ILE A 160 -0.09 10.37 3.32
C ILE A 160 0.79 10.42 4.58
N GLU A 161 0.63 9.48 5.51
CA GLU A 161 1.48 9.36 6.70
C GLU A 161 2.93 9.04 6.33
N GLY A 162 3.15 8.11 5.40
CA GLY A 162 4.48 7.81 4.88
C GLY A 162 5.13 9.00 4.17
N SER A 163 4.33 9.78 3.43
CA SER A 163 4.79 11.00 2.76
C SER A 163 5.13 12.10 3.76
N ASN A 164 4.29 12.31 4.77
CA ASN A 164 4.54 13.29 5.82
C ASN A 164 5.80 12.98 6.65
N ALA A 165 6.09 11.70 6.85
CA ALA A 165 7.28 11.28 7.61
C ALA A 165 8.58 11.45 6.83
N ARG A 166 8.59 11.39 5.49
CA ARG A 166 9.79 11.41 4.64
C ARG A 166 10.27 12.82 4.36
N LYS A 167 11.43 13.20 4.90
CA LYS A 167 12.01 14.54 4.81
C LYS A 167 13.15 14.60 3.78
N GLU A 168 12.82 14.30 2.54
CA GLU A 168 13.68 14.38 1.36
C GLU A 168 12.82 14.45 0.09
N SER A 169 13.42 14.72 -1.05
CA SER A 169 12.79 14.52 -2.36
C SER A 169 13.42 13.34 -3.08
N ARG A 170 12.58 12.34 -3.51
CA ARG A 170 13.04 11.12 -4.18
C ARG A 170 11.97 10.57 -5.12
N GLY A 171 12.29 10.45 -6.38
CA GLY A 171 11.39 9.92 -7.39
C GLY A 171 10.11 10.77 -7.51
N ALA A 172 8.97 10.17 -7.26
CA ALA A 172 7.68 10.85 -7.30
C ALA A 172 7.36 11.68 -6.05
N HIS A 173 8.14 11.53 -4.97
CA HIS A 173 8.00 12.35 -3.76
C HIS A 173 8.82 13.63 -3.91
N ALA A 174 8.17 14.71 -4.32
CA ALA A 174 8.77 16.05 -4.41
C ALA A 174 8.32 16.89 -3.20
N HIS A 175 9.24 17.16 -2.28
CA HIS A 175 8.98 17.89 -1.04
C HIS A 175 9.64 19.28 -1.09
N GLU A 176 8.85 20.35 -1.11
CA GLU A 176 9.36 21.70 -1.32
C GLU A 176 10.27 22.17 -0.18
N ASP A 177 10.00 21.77 1.07
CA ASP A 177 10.87 22.09 2.21
C ASP A 177 12.16 21.25 2.25
N PHE A 178 12.20 20.13 1.53
CA PHE A 178 13.34 19.20 1.45
C PHE A 178 13.60 18.81 -0.01
N PRO A 179 14.07 19.75 -0.85
CA PRO A 179 14.16 19.53 -2.31
C PRO A 179 15.23 18.49 -2.71
N ASP A 180 16.22 18.28 -1.86
CA ASP A 180 17.33 17.39 -2.14
C ASP A 180 17.03 15.93 -1.71
N ARG A 181 17.66 14.98 -2.44
CA ARG A 181 17.69 13.58 -2.05
C ARG A 181 18.73 13.37 -0.93
N ASP A 182 18.36 12.66 0.11
CA ASP A 182 19.23 12.34 1.24
C ASP A 182 19.51 10.83 1.32
N ASP A 183 20.52 10.37 0.57
CA ASP A 183 20.89 8.95 0.53
C ASP A 183 21.44 8.43 1.87
N LYS A 184 21.96 9.30 2.72
CA LYS A 184 22.50 8.92 4.02
C LYS A 184 21.42 8.50 5.01
N ASN A 185 20.31 9.26 5.06
CA ASN A 185 19.24 9.05 6.05
C ASN A 185 18.04 8.32 5.46
N TRP A 186 17.81 8.44 4.14
CA TRP A 186 16.58 8.02 3.50
C TRP A 186 16.73 6.95 2.41
N MET A 187 17.92 6.33 2.21
CA MET A 187 18.08 5.15 1.35
C MET A 187 17.46 3.92 2.03
N LYS A 188 16.15 3.97 2.23
CA LYS A 188 15.38 2.94 2.93
C LYS A 188 13.92 2.95 2.49
N HIS A 189 13.29 1.78 2.50
CA HIS A 189 11.85 1.65 2.35
C HIS A 189 11.13 2.11 3.61
N THR A 190 10.05 2.85 3.45
CA THR A 190 9.08 3.08 4.53
C THR A 190 8.13 1.89 4.58
N VAL A 191 7.98 1.29 5.74
CA VAL A 191 7.04 0.19 5.99
C VAL A 191 5.97 0.70 6.93
N SER A 192 4.70 0.53 6.57
CA SER A 192 3.57 1.02 7.34
C SER A 192 2.66 -0.14 7.76
N TRP A 193 2.18 -0.07 8.99
CA TRP A 193 1.13 -0.94 9.51
C TRP A 193 -0.07 -0.09 9.83
N PHE A 194 -1.21 -0.45 9.26
CA PHE A 194 -2.48 0.18 9.50
C PHE A 194 -3.33 -0.66 10.46
N GLU A 195 -3.86 -0.03 11.48
CA GLU A 195 -4.72 -0.69 12.45
C GLU A 195 -6.16 -0.16 12.33
N GLY A 196 -7.08 -1.07 12.03
CA GLY A 196 -8.51 -0.75 11.95
C GLY A 196 -9.14 -1.04 10.61
N TRP A 197 -10.44 -0.80 10.52
CA TRP A 197 -11.28 -0.84 9.33
C TRP A 197 -12.63 -0.16 9.62
N GLY A 198 -13.38 0.20 8.58
CA GLY A 198 -14.73 0.77 8.74
C GLY A 198 -14.76 2.07 9.52
N GLY A 199 -13.74 2.91 9.39
CA GLY A 199 -13.61 4.17 10.11
C GLY A 199 -13.22 4.03 11.59
N LYS A 200 -13.03 2.82 12.07
CA LYS A 200 -12.53 2.54 13.42
C LYS A 200 -11.02 2.34 13.40
N GLY A 201 -10.31 2.98 14.31
CA GLY A 201 -8.85 2.97 14.30
C GLY A 201 -8.30 4.01 13.32
N GLY A 202 -7.47 3.59 12.38
CA GLY A 202 -6.79 4.49 11.44
C GLY A 202 -5.40 4.89 11.89
N LYS A 203 -4.90 4.27 12.96
CA LYS A 203 -3.52 4.47 13.40
C LYS A 203 -2.56 3.82 12.43
N VAL A 204 -1.54 4.57 12.02
CA VAL A 204 -0.42 4.07 11.25
C VAL A 204 0.82 4.05 12.13
N THR A 205 1.52 2.92 12.12
CA THR A 205 2.87 2.79 12.67
C THR A 205 3.85 2.69 11.54
N LEU A 206 4.87 3.52 11.53
CA LEU A 206 5.92 3.53 10.52
C LEU A 206 7.20 2.89 11.06
N ASP A 207 7.88 2.16 10.19
CA ASP A 207 9.24 1.67 10.41
C ASP A 207 9.97 1.64 9.06
N TYR A 208 11.23 1.24 9.06
CA TYR A 208 12.09 1.31 7.88
C TYR A 208 12.86 0.02 7.70
N ARG A 209 13.09 -0.33 6.42
CA ARG A 209 14.01 -1.40 6.02
C ARG A 209 15.01 -0.86 5.00
N PRO A 210 16.27 -1.33 5.00
CA PRO A 210 17.26 -0.87 4.04
C PRO A 210 16.87 -1.25 2.61
N VAL A 211 17.33 -0.45 1.65
CA VAL A 211 17.33 -0.82 0.24
C VAL A 211 18.57 -1.66 -0.03
N HIS A 212 18.42 -2.77 -0.75
CA HIS A 212 19.54 -3.53 -1.30
C HIS A 212 19.97 -2.88 -2.60
N ASP A 213 21.08 -2.18 -2.59
CA ASP A 213 21.62 -1.39 -3.69
C ASP A 213 22.90 -1.95 -4.30
N TYR A 214 23.11 -3.24 -4.14
CA TYR A 214 24.28 -3.97 -4.67
C TYR A 214 23.87 -4.95 -5.78
N THR A 215 24.85 -5.30 -6.62
CA THR A 215 24.68 -6.32 -7.66
C THR A 215 24.73 -7.73 -7.06
N LEU A 216 23.97 -8.66 -7.64
CA LEU A 216 23.95 -10.06 -7.21
C LEU A 216 25.15 -10.88 -7.75
N THR A 217 25.82 -10.36 -8.79
CA THR A 217 26.98 -10.99 -9.43
C THR A 217 28.01 -9.92 -9.79
N ASP A 218 29.24 -10.33 -10.03
CA ASP A 218 30.33 -9.45 -10.48
C ASP A 218 30.31 -9.17 -11.99
N GLU A 219 29.33 -9.70 -12.72
CA GLU A 219 29.17 -9.52 -14.18
C GLU A 219 28.70 -8.12 -14.56
N VAL A 220 28.13 -7.38 -13.60
CA VAL A 220 27.63 -6.02 -13.80
C VAL A 220 28.16 -5.10 -12.69
N GLU A 221 28.54 -3.88 -13.08
CA GLU A 221 28.98 -2.88 -12.12
C GLU A 221 27.78 -2.26 -11.37
N TYR A 222 27.99 -1.95 -10.10
CA TYR A 222 27.07 -1.18 -9.31
C TYR A 222 26.97 0.26 -9.85
N ILE A 223 25.77 0.68 -10.23
CA ILE A 223 25.49 2.04 -10.65
C ILE A 223 25.01 2.87 -9.46
N LYS A 224 25.87 3.77 -8.98
CA LYS A 224 25.54 4.64 -7.84
C LYS A 224 24.35 5.56 -8.17
N PRO A 225 23.49 5.84 -7.20
CA PRO A 225 22.47 6.87 -7.34
C PRO A 225 23.08 8.21 -7.75
N LYS A 226 22.47 8.87 -8.73
CA LYS A 226 22.88 10.19 -9.20
C LYS A 226 21.68 11.09 -9.45
N ALA A 227 21.89 12.40 -9.43
CA ALA A 227 20.86 13.33 -9.79
C ALA A 227 20.40 13.08 -11.24
N ARG A 228 19.09 13.23 -11.47
CA ARG A 228 18.52 13.16 -12.81
C ARG A 228 18.88 14.45 -13.55
N VAL A 229 19.41 14.33 -14.76
CA VAL A 229 19.68 15.43 -15.68
C VAL A 229 18.77 15.25 -16.90
N TYR A 230 18.02 16.27 -17.26
CA TYR A 230 17.15 16.31 -18.43
C TYR A 230 17.80 17.13 -19.54
#